data_1625c696178677e5d906813c07afd6d9
#
_entry.id   1625c696178677e5d906813c07afd6d9
#
_cell.length_a   1.000
_cell.length_b   1.000
_cell.length_c   1.000
_cell.angle_alpha   90.00
_cell.angle_beta   90.00
_cell.angle_gamma   90.00
#
_symmetry.space_group_name_H-M   'P 1'
#
loop_
_entity.id
_entity.type
_entity.pdbx_description
1 polymer ?
#
loop_
_entity_poly.entity_id
_entity_poly.type
_entity_poly.pdbx_seq_one_letter_code
_entity_poly.pdbx_strand_id
1 'polypeptide(L)'
;QTVFTYFHFAADRELTEAMIKSGAAAVAYETLADDQGRLPLLTPMSEVAGRMSVQEGAKYLERPQMGRGILLGGVPGVAPANILILGGGIVGANAAKIAAGFNANVAILDINMDRLRYLADVMPPNVDVLFSDRHIIREQLRLADLVIGAVLIPGAKAPRLIEREQLKE
;
A
#
# COMPACT_ATOMS: atom_id res chain seq x y z
N GLN A 1 -35.59 -2.08 -1.73
CA GLN A 1 -34.62 -2.99 -1.15
C GLN A 1 -33.39 -2.21 -0.73
N THR A 2 -32.80 -2.56 0.43
CA THR A 2 -31.53 -1.97 0.90
C THR A 2 -30.42 -3.02 0.78
N VAL A 3 -29.28 -2.64 0.20
CA VAL A 3 -28.10 -3.49 0.06
C VAL A 3 -26.96 -2.88 0.86
N PHE A 4 -26.44 -3.63 1.83
CA PHE A 4 -25.32 -3.26 2.70
C PHE A 4 -24.13 -4.17 2.37
N THR A 5 -23.15 -3.66 1.65
CA THR A 5 -21.98 -4.45 1.20
C THR A 5 -20.80 -3.56 0.82
N TYR A 6 -19.68 -4.18 0.47
CA TYR A 6 -18.55 -3.53 -0.18
C TYR A 6 -18.88 -3.28 -1.66
N PHE A 7 -18.91 -2.03 -2.09
CA PHE A 7 -19.25 -1.68 -3.47
C PHE A 7 -18.06 -1.17 -4.30
N HIS A 8 -17.20 -0.38 -3.70
CA HIS A 8 -16.08 0.27 -4.40
C HIS A 8 -16.50 1.12 -5.61
N PHE A 9 -17.60 1.85 -5.48
CA PHE A 9 -18.22 2.62 -6.56
C PHE A 9 -17.28 3.55 -7.33
N ALA A 10 -16.31 4.15 -6.67
CA ALA A 10 -15.37 5.08 -7.30
C ALA A 10 -14.52 4.44 -8.42
N ALA A 11 -14.33 3.11 -8.38
CA ALA A 11 -13.57 2.38 -9.37
C ALA A 11 -14.41 1.73 -10.47
N ASP A 12 -15.74 1.57 -10.25
CA ASP A 12 -16.63 0.83 -11.15
C ASP A 12 -17.85 1.66 -11.52
N ARG A 13 -17.76 2.30 -12.70
CA ARG A 13 -18.85 3.10 -13.24
C ARG A 13 -20.06 2.27 -13.63
N GLU A 14 -19.87 1.07 -14.20
CA GLU A 14 -20.94 0.21 -14.66
C GLU A 14 -21.78 -0.28 -13.46
N LEU A 15 -21.11 -0.71 -12.39
CA LEU A 15 -21.77 -1.07 -11.14
C LEU A 15 -22.55 0.11 -10.55
N THR A 16 -21.96 1.31 -10.55
CA THR A 16 -22.62 2.52 -10.04
C THR A 16 -23.88 2.83 -10.82
N GLU A 17 -23.83 2.81 -12.16
CA GLU A 17 -24.98 3.05 -13.03
C GLU A 17 -26.07 1.96 -12.88
N ALA A 18 -25.68 0.70 -12.75
CA ALA A 18 -26.60 -0.41 -12.51
C ALA A 18 -27.33 -0.26 -11.17
N MET A 19 -26.62 0.13 -10.10
CA MET A 19 -27.25 0.39 -8.80
C MET A 19 -28.24 1.55 -8.85
N ILE A 20 -27.91 2.65 -9.52
CA ILE A 20 -28.83 3.79 -9.71
C ILE A 20 -30.09 3.33 -10.44
N LYS A 21 -29.94 2.57 -11.53
CA LYS A 21 -31.08 2.05 -12.34
C LYS A 21 -31.96 1.07 -11.56
N SER A 22 -31.38 0.33 -10.60
CA SER A 22 -32.13 -0.65 -9.80
C SER A 22 -33.14 -0.01 -8.85
N GLY A 23 -32.96 1.27 -8.49
CA GLY A 23 -33.77 1.97 -7.49
C GLY A 23 -33.58 1.45 -6.05
N ALA A 24 -32.61 0.56 -5.81
CA ALA A 24 -32.27 0.09 -4.47
C ALA A 24 -31.45 1.13 -3.69
N ALA A 25 -31.58 1.15 -2.37
CA ALA A 25 -30.72 1.90 -1.50
C ALA A 25 -29.40 1.13 -1.27
N ALA A 26 -28.27 1.72 -1.63
CA ALA A 26 -26.94 1.14 -1.43
C ALA A 26 -26.23 1.76 -0.22
N VAL A 27 -25.73 0.94 0.67
CA VAL A 27 -24.86 1.36 1.78
C VAL A 27 -23.49 0.69 1.61
N ALA A 28 -22.53 1.48 1.15
CA ALA A 28 -21.13 1.06 0.96
C ALA A 28 -20.41 1.09 2.32
N TYR A 29 -20.29 -0.04 3.00
CA TYR A 29 -19.76 -0.07 4.36
C TYR A 29 -18.28 0.30 4.44
N GLU A 30 -17.52 0.20 3.36
CA GLU A 30 -16.12 0.64 3.29
C GLU A 30 -15.95 2.16 3.40
N THR A 31 -17.02 2.92 3.26
CA THR A 31 -17.02 4.38 3.39
C THR A 31 -17.64 4.88 4.69
N LEU A 32 -18.10 3.98 5.56
CA LEU A 32 -18.64 4.35 6.85
C LEU A 32 -17.51 4.82 7.78
N ALA A 33 -17.60 6.08 8.17
CA ALA A 33 -16.64 6.70 9.09
C ALA A 33 -17.20 6.75 10.51
N ASP A 34 -16.32 6.57 11.49
CA ASP A 34 -16.63 6.87 12.89
C ASP A 34 -16.49 8.39 13.16
N ASP A 35 -16.79 8.81 14.40
CA ASP A 35 -16.72 10.21 14.83
C ASP A 35 -15.31 10.84 14.71
N GLN A 36 -14.28 10.02 14.53
CA GLN A 36 -12.89 10.45 14.32
C GLN A 36 -12.48 10.40 12.84
N GLY A 37 -13.41 10.11 11.92
CA GLY A 37 -13.15 9.98 10.49
C GLY A 37 -12.41 8.70 10.09
N ARG A 38 -12.28 7.71 10.97
CA ARG A 38 -11.67 6.41 10.66
C ARG A 38 -12.70 5.53 9.98
N LEU A 39 -12.24 4.58 9.17
CA LEU A 39 -13.07 3.64 8.40
C LEU A 39 -12.99 2.23 9.01
N PRO A 40 -13.70 1.95 10.13
CA PRO A 40 -13.52 0.72 10.90
C PRO A 40 -13.84 -0.54 10.12
N LEU A 41 -14.77 -0.49 9.18
CA LEU A 41 -15.15 -1.64 8.36
C LEU A 41 -14.21 -1.84 7.15
N LEU A 42 -13.44 -0.82 6.75
CA LEU A 42 -12.37 -0.93 5.74
C LEU A 42 -11.03 -1.40 6.36
N THR A 43 -10.80 -1.10 7.63
CA THR A 43 -9.53 -1.39 8.33
C THR A 43 -9.08 -2.84 8.18
N PRO A 44 -9.90 -3.89 8.45
CA PRO A 44 -9.47 -5.28 8.32
C PRO A 44 -9.05 -5.65 6.90
N MET A 45 -9.76 -5.13 5.89
CA MET A 45 -9.40 -5.36 4.48
C MET A 45 -8.06 -4.70 4.12
N SER A 46 -7.81 -3.50 4.65
CA SER A 46 -6.54 -2.78 4.47
C SER A 46 -5.38 -3.51 5.15
N GLU A 47 -5.60 -4.13 6.30
CA GLU A 47 -4.59 -4.96 6.98
C GLU A 47 -4.23 -6.20 6.16
N VAL A 48 -5.24 -6.89 5.62
CA VAL A 48 -5.03 -8.04 4.72
C VAL A 48 -4.26 -7.61 3.47
N ALA A 49 -4.70 -6.53 2.80
CA ALA A 49 -4.05 -6.04 1.60
C ALA A 49 -2.57 -5.69 1.83
N GLY A 50 -2.25 -5.01 2.93
CA GLY A 50 -0.87 -4.68 3.28
C GLY A 50 0.01 -5.91 3.49
N ARG A 51 -0.48 -6.92 4.17
CA ARG A 51 0.27 -8.16 4.40
C ARG A 51 0.42 -8.98 3.11
N MET A 52 -0.65 -9.09 2.33
CA MET A 52 -0.62 -9.81 1.05
C MET A 52 0.29 -9.14 0.02
N SER A 53 0.41 -7.82 0.02
CA SER A 53 1.28 -7.11 -0.94
C SER A 53 2.75 -7.55 -0.85
N VAL A 54 3.23 -7.84 0.37
CA VAL A 54 4.59 -8.37 0.57
C VAL A 54 4.69 -9.83 0.15
N GLN A 55 3.69 -10.65 0.46
CA GLN A 55 3.66 -12.06 0.08
C GLN A 55 3.65 -12.22 -1.44
N GLU A 56 2.77 -11.52 -2.15
CA GLU A 56 2.73 -11.54 -3.61
C GLU A 56 3.99 -10.89 -4.22
N GLY A 57 4.49 -9.80 -3.64
CA GLY A 57 5.74 -9.19 -4.07
C GLY A 57 6.92 -10.15 -3.98
N ALA A 58 7.05 -10.92 -2.90
CA ALA A 58 8.08 -11.94 -2.75
C ALA A 58 7.98 -13.00 -3.85
N LYS A 59 6.77 -13.50 -4.12
CA LYS A 59 6.50 -14.47 -5.17
C LYS A 59 6.91 -13.94 -6.55
N TYR A 60 6.52 -12.71 -6.91
CA TYR A 60 6.86 -12.13 -8.21
C TYR A 60 8.34 -11.75 -8.36
N LEU A 61 9.11 -11.69 -7.29
CA LEU A 61 10.57 -11.57 -7.34
C LEU A 61 11.29 -12.89 -7.70
N GLU A 62 10.59 -14.01 -7.62
CA GLU A 62 11.15 -15.33 -7.95
C GLU A 62 11.40 -15.50 -9.46
N ARG A 63 12.45 -16.25 -9.83
CA ARG A 63 12.79 -16.55 -11.25
C ARG A 63 11.68 -17.26 -12.02
N PRO A 64 10.94 -18.24 -11.48
CA PRO A 64 9.81 -18.85 -12.17
C PRO A 64 8.70 -17.88 -12.56
N GLN A 65 8.59 -16.75 -11.86
CA GLN A 65 7.66 -15.67 -12.17
C GLN A 65 8.28 -14.57 -13.06
N MET A 66 9.43 -14.85 -13.69
CA MET A 66 10.25 -13.89 -14.45
C MET A 66 10.77 -12.72 -13.62
N GLY A 67 10.79 -12.88 -12.31
CA GLY A 67 11.34 -11.90 -11.37
C GLY A 67 12.86 -11.84 -11.39
N ARG A 68 13.41 -10.87 -10.66
CA ARG A 68 14.87 -10.64 -10.58
C ARG A 68 15.64 -11.76 -9.85
N GLY A 69 14.96 -12.69 -9.17
CA GLY A 69 15.56 -13.74 -8.37
C GLY A 69 16.12 -13.23 -7.05
N ILE A 70 15.39 -12.35 -6.40
CA ILE A 70 15.78 -11.70 -5.14
C ILE A 70 15.01 -12.34 -3.99
N LEU A 71 15.73 -12.72 -2.94
CA LEU A 71 15.17 -13.18 -1.68
C LEU A 71 15.01 -11.99 -0.73
N LEU A 72 13.81 -11.77 -0.17
CA LEU A 72 13.51 -10.58 0.63
C LEU A 72 14.49 -10.37 1.79
N GLY A 73 14.78 -11.41 2.54
CA GLY A 73 15.66 -11.33 3.71
C GLY A 73 17.16 -11.47 3.42
N GLY A 74 17.53 -11.75 2.17
CA GLY A 74 18.91 -12.11 1.84
C GLY A 74 19.37 -13.38 2.55
N VAL A 75 20.67 -13.66 2.47
CA VAL A 75 21.38 -14.72 3.23
C VAL A 75 22.80 -14.24 3.48
N PRO A 76 23.59 -14.87 4.37
CA PRO A 76 25.00 -14.54 4.54
C PRO A 76 25.73 -14.47 3.19
N GLY A 77 26.29 -13.31 2.86
CA GLY A 77 26.93 -13.03 1.57
C GLY A 77 26.00 -12.45 0.47
N VAL A 78 24.69 -12.38 0.70
CA VAL A 78 23.72 -11.76 -0.22
C VAL A 78 22.86 -10.77 0.55
N ALA A 79 22.86 -9.52 0.13
CA ALA A 79 22.08 -8.46 0.78
C ALA A 79 20.56 -8.75 0.72
N PRO A 80 19.79 -8.27 1.71
CA PRO A 80 18.34 -8.29 1.67
C PRO A 80 17.79 -7.35 0.58
N ALA A 81 16.55 -7.57 0.17
CA ALA A 81 15.84 -6.72 -0.77
C ALA A 81 15.57 -5.33 -0.19
N ASN A 82 15.49 -4.34 -1.08
CA ASN A 82 15.02 -2.99 -0.77
C ASN A 82 13.55 -2.86 -1.19
N ILE A 83 12.69 -2.50 -0.25
CA ILE A 83 11.25 -2.37 -0.46
C ILE A 83 10.82 -0.93 -0.24
N LEU A 84 10.25 -0.32 -1.28
CA LEU A 84 9.67 1.02 -1.21
C LEU A 84 8.16 0.93 -1.01
N ILE A 85 7.66 1.60 0.03
CA ILE A 85 6.22 1.66 0.34
C ILE A 85 5.75 3.12 0.24
N LEU A 86 4.83 3.38 -0.68
CA LEU A 86 4.24 4.70 -0.89
C LEU A 86 2.90 4.79 -0.16
N GLY A 87 2.86 5.55 0.92
CA GLY A 87 1.72 5.72 1.82
C GLY A 87 1.89 4.97 3.14
N GLY A 88 1.90 5.71 4.24
CA GLY A 88 2.06 5.21 5.61
C GLY A 88 0.74 4.87 6.32
N GLY A 89 -0.37 4.73 5.60
CA GLY A 89 -1.68 4.36 6.13
C GLY A 89 -1.72 2.93 6.71
N ILE A 90 -2.92 2.35 6.84
CA ILE A 90 -3.10 1.00 7.39
C ILE A 90 -2.42 -0.05 6.50
N VAL A 91 -2.64 0.03 5.18
CA VAL A 91 -2.02 -0.85 4.19
C VAL A 91 -0.49 -0.80 4.29
N GLY A 92 0.09 0.40 4.15
CA GLY A 92 1.53 0.59 4.14
C GLY A 92 2.20 0.19 5.45
N ALA A 93 1.61 0.52 6.60
CA ALA A 93 2.15 0.11 7.90
C ALA A 93 2.15 -1.41 8.09
N ASN A 94 1.11 -2.12 7.62
CA ASN A 94 1.07 -3.58 7.66
C ASN A 94 2.08 -4.19 6.68
N ALA A 95 2.21 -3.63 5.48
CA ALA A 95 3.25 -4.03 4.53
C ALA A 95 4.66 -3.86 5.12
N ALA A 96 4.96 -2.70 5.71
CA ALA A 96 6.24 -2.41 6.34
C ALA A 96 6.59 -3.40 7.46
N LYS A 97 5.64 -3.72 8.34
CA LYS A 97 5.84 -4.70 9.42
C LYS A 97 6.18 -6.09 8.89
N ILE A 98 5.47 -6.55 7.86
CA ILE A 98 5.73 -7.88 7.26
C ILE A 98 7.07 -7.89 6.53
N ALA A 99 7.35 -6.87 5.70
CA ALA A 99 8.60 -6.75 4.98
C ALA A 99 9.82 -6.70 5.91
N ALA A 100 9.72 -5.90 6.98
CA ALA A 100 10.75 -5.82 8.00
C ALA A 100 10.93 -7.13 8.77
N GLY A 101 9.83 -7.87 9.02
CA GLY A 101 9.87 -9.21 9.62
C GLY A 101 10.58 -10.26 8.76
N PHE A 102 10.60 -10.07 7.44
CA PHE A 102 11.46 -10.84 6.51
C PHE A 102 12.92 -10.37 6.50
N ASN A 103 13.29 -9.39 7.31
CA ASN A 103 14.61 -8.77 7.35
C ASN A 103 14.97 -7.99 6.07
N ALA A 104 13.98 -7.53 5.29
CA ALA A 104 14.22 -6.64 4.17
C ALA A 104 14.57 -5.22 4.65
N ASN A 105 15.27 -4.45 3.81
CA ASN A 105 15.41 -3.01 4.00
C ASN A 105 14.11 -2.32 3.51
N VAL A 106 13.48 -1.53 4.33
CA VAL A 106 12.17 -0.92 4.00
C VAL A 106 12.26 0.59 4.07
N ALA A 107 11.80 1.28 3.02
CA ALA A 107 11.53 2.71 3.07
C ALA A 107 10.02 2.93 2.98
N ILE A 108 9.40 3.54 4.00
CA ILE A 108 7.99 3.91 4.00
C ILE A 108 7.83 5.42 3.92
N LEU A 109 7.05 5.88 2.94
CA LEU A 109 6.87 7.29 2.64
C LEU A 109 5.43 7.75 2.92
N ASP A 110 5.28 8.90 3.57
CA ASP A 110 3.98 9.57 3.73
C ASP A 110 4.16 11.10 3.69
N ILE A 111 3.08 11.83 3.41
CA ILE A 111 3.06 13.30 3.45
C ILE A 111 2.63 13.84 4.82
N ASN A 112 2.03 13.02 5.66
CA ASN A 112 1.53 13.42 6.96
C ASN A 112 2.61 13.25 8.04
N MET A 113 3.12 14.38 8.55
CA MET A 113 4.21 14.38 9.55
C MET A 113 3.84 13.70 10.86
N ASP A 114 2.58 13.78 11.31
CA ASP A 114 2.16 13.10 12.55
C ASP A 114 2.12 11.59 12.35
N ARG A 115 1.73 11.16 11.15
CA ARG A 115 1.81 9.75 10.77
C ARG A 115 3.26 9.25 10.72
N LEU A 116 4.17 10.06 10.15
CA LEU A 116 5.60 9.72 10.12
C LEU A 116 6.20 9.60 11.52
N ARG A 117 5.87 10.53 12.43
CA ARG A 117 6.30 10.44 13.84
C ARG A 117 5.83 9.14 14.49
N TYR A 118 4.54 8.83 14.34
CA TYR A 118 3.99 7.57 14.87
C TYR A 118 4.70 6.34 14.27
N LEU A 119 4.96 6.32 12.97
CA LEU A 119 5.65 5.20 12.32
C LEU A 119 7.08 5.06 12.81
N ALA A 120 7.80 6.18 12.99
CA ALA A 120 9.16 6.18 13.54
C ALA A 120 9.23 5.56 14.95
N ASP A 121 8.17 5.74 15.76
CA ASP A 121 8.11 5.20 17.12
C ASP A 121 7.77 3.68 17.14
N VAL A 122 7.02 3.18 16.16
CA VAL A 122 6.46 1.81 16.22
C VAL A 122 7.07 0.82 15.22
N MET A 123 7.87 1.30 14.26
CA MET A 123 8.51 0.44 13.26
C MET A 123 9.85 -0.08 13.75
N PRO A 124 10.26 -1.29 13.31
CA PRO A 124 11.58 -1.82 13.63
C PRO A 124 12.72 -1.04 12.93
N PRO A 125 13.98 -1.18 13.40
CA PRO A 125 15.12 -0.38 12.94
C PRO A 125 15.48 -0.49 11.46
N ASN A 126 15.02 -1.53 10.77
CA ASN A 126 15.24 -1.73 9.33
C ASN A 126 14.13 -1.07 8.47
N VAL A 127 13.35 -0.15 9.05
CA VAL A 127 12.36 0.65 8.35
C VAL A 127 12.73 2.13 8.43
N ASP A 128 13.12 2.69 7.30
CA ASP A 128 13.31 4.14 7.14
C ASP A 128 11.96 4.81 6.92
N VAL A 129 11.65 5.82 7.73
CA VAL A 129 10.40 6.58 7.65
C VAL A 129 10.71 7.95 7.04
N LEU A 130 10.23 8.19 5.81
CA LEU A 130 10.64 9.33 5.00
C LEU A 130 9.45 10.20 4.57
N PHE A 131 9.69 11.50 4.37
CA PHE A 131 8.69 12.39 3.80
C PHE A 131 8.53 12.13 2.30
N SER A 132 7.27 12.04 1.84
CA SER A 132 6.94 11.73 0.47
C SER A 132 6.97 12.97 -0.41
N ASP A 133 8.04 13.18 -1.14
CA ASP A 133 8.14 14.15 -2.22
C ASP A 133 8.69 13.49 -3.50
N ARG A 134 8.65 14.23 -4.62
CA ARG A 134 9.07 13.68 -5.92
C ARG A 134 10.55 13.29 -5.97
N HIS A 135 11.41 14.00 -5.24
CA HIS A 135 12.84 13.75 -5.22
C HIS A 135 13.14 12.46 -4.44
N ILE A 136 12.63 12.35 -3.23
CA ILE A 136 12.78 11.16 -2.38
C ILE A 136 12.18 9.93 -3.04
N ILE A 137 10.97 10.03 -3.64
CA ILE A 137 10.37 8.91 -4.37
C ILE A 137 11.31 8.43 -5.48
N ARG A 138 11.90 9.34 -6.26
CA ARG A 138 12.80 8.98 -7.36
C ARG A 138 14.10 8.33 -6.86
N GLU A 139 14.68 8.84 -5.79
CA GLU A 139 15.87 8.25 -5.19
C GLU A 139 15.60 6.84 -4.68
N GLN A 140 14.53 6.66 -3.90
CA GLN A 140 14.18 5.36 -3.36
C GLN A 140 13.74 4.36 -4.43
N LEU A 141 13.09 4.82 -5.49
CA LEU A 141 12.66 3.97 -6.61
C LEU A 141 13.85 3.31 -7.32
N ARG A 142 14.96 4.02 -7.48
CA ARG A 142 16.19 3.48 -8.11
C ARG A 142 16.84 2.35 -7.31
N LEU A 143 16.63 2.35 -6.01
CA LEU A 143 17.17 1.34 -5.10
C LEU A 143 16.23 0.15 -4.92
N ALA A 144 14.93 0.35 -5.18
CA ALA A 144 13.89 -0.59 -4.85
C ALA A 144 13.91 -1.85 -5.73
N ASP A 145 13.79 -3.00 -5.09
CA ASP A 145 13.52 -4.28 -5.73
C ASP A 145 12.02 -4.57 -5.82
N LEU A 146 11.26 -4.04 -4.84
CA LEU A 146 9.81 -4.12 -4.76
C LEU A 146 9.22 -2.76 -4.40
N VAL A 147 8.18 -2.35 -5.12
CA VAL A 147 7.43 -1.12 -4.80
C VAL A 147 5.98 -1.47 -4.46
N ILE A 148 5.49 -0.99 -3.33
CA ILE A 148 4.13 -1.19 -2.85
C ILE A 148 3.41 0.17 -2.81
N GLY A 149 2.40 0.35 -3.67
CA GLY A 149 1.52 1.51 -3.64
C GLY A 149 0.42 1.34 -2.61
N ALA A 150 0.41 2.16 -1.56
CA ALA A 150 -0.52 2.06 -0.42
C ALA A 150 -1.24 3.39 -0.12
N VAL A 151 -1.34 4.27 -1.11
CA VAL A 151 -2.05 5.56 -0.97
C VAL A 151 -3.52 5.37 -1.29
N LEU A 152 -4.37 5.73 -0.34
CA LEU A 152 -5.82 5.77 -0.50
C LEU A 152 -6.32 7.21 -0.27
N ILE A 153 -7.11 7.71 -1.23
CA ILE A 153 -7.91 8.92 -1.04
C ILE A 153 -9.37 8.48 -1.05
N PRO A 154 -10.09 8.58 0.08
CA PRO A 154 -11.49 8.17 0.14
C PRO A 154 -12.34 8.89 -0.91
N GLY A 155 -13.10 8.13 -1.72
CA GLY A 155 -13.97 8.68 -2.75
C GLY A 155 -13.28 9.27 -3.99
N ALA A 156 -11.95 9.12 -4.12
CA ALA A 156 -11.18 9.63 -5.26
C ALA A 156 -10.15 8.61 -5.78
N LYS A 157 -9.68 8.83 -7.00
CA LYS A 157 -8.54 8.08 -7.54
C LYS A 157 -7.27 8.45 -6.79
N ALA A 158 -6.45 7.45 -6.46
CA ALA A 158 -5.10 7.67 -5.96
C ALA A 158 -4.26 8.50 -6.96
N PRO A 159 -3.43 9.44 -6.50
CA PRO A 159 -2.56 10.20 -7.37
C PRO A 159 -1.52 9.27 -8.02
N ARG A 160 -1.12 9.61 -9.25
CA ARG A 160 0.00 8.94 -9.90
C ARG A 160 1.31 9.46 -9.29
N LEU A 161 1.95 8.65 -8.47
CA LEU A 161 3.20 8.99 -7.79
C LEU A 161 4.44 8.58 -8.57
N ILE A 162 4.31 7.57 -9.44
CA ILE A 162 5.37 7.03 -10.29
C ILE A 162 4.94 7.12 -11.74
N GLU A 163 5.79 7.71 -12.57
CA GLU A 163 5.59 7.77 -14.00
C GLU A 163 6.28 6.58 -14.70
N ARG A 164 5.78 6.20 -15.88
CA ARG A 164 6.29 5.02 -16.62
C ARG A 164 7.77 5.12 -16.95
N GLU A 165 8.25 6.33 -17.21
CA GLU A 165 9.65 6.63 -17.56
C GLU A 165 10.59 6.29 -16.39
N GLN A 166 10.15 6.53 -15.15
CA GLN A 166 10.93 6.26 -13.95
C GLN A 166 11.14 4.76 -13.68
N LEU A 167 10.30 3.89 -14.26
CA LEU A 167 10.46 2.43 -14.15
C LEU A 167 11.55 1.86 -15.07
N LYS A 168 12.18 2.70 -15.89
CA LYS A 168 13.25 2.31 -16.82
C LYS A 168 14.64 2.74 -16.31
N GLU A 169 14.70 3.58 -15.27
CA GLU A 169 15.91 4.05 -14.62
C GLU A 169 16.42 3.03 -13.58
#